data_3fa6d4c5622bf7de9663a1dc908de896
#
_entry.id   3fa6d4c5622bf7de9663a1dc908de896
#
_cell.length_a   1.000
_cell.length_b   1.000
_cell.length_c   1.000
_cell.angle_alpha   90.00
_cell.angle_beta   90.00
_cell.angle_gamma   90.00
#
_symmetry.space_group_name_H-M   'P 1'
#
loop_
_entity.id
_entity.type
_entity.pdbx_description
1 polymer ?
#
loop_
_entity_poly.entity_id
_entity_poly.type
_entity_poly.pdbx_seq_one_letter_code
_entity_poly.pdbx_strand_id
1 'polypeptide(L)'
;MPDLLLPQVDLQSDQVPVSSLADLLPSLLTARLAREGVSHLFPVQRQVIPRLLSLASLTPRLPPPDICVSAPTGSGKTLAFVLPILASLQGRLVPRVRALAVLPTQDLALQVYKVFSTYCEGSVLKVKLLTGGESVVG
;
A
#
# COMPACT_ATOMS: atom_id res chain seq x y z
N MET A 1 17.47 5.63 26.59
CA MET A 1 16.48 5.52 25.50
C MET A 1 15.32 4.70 26.02
N PRO A 2 14.09 5.21 25.98
CA PRO A 2 12.97 4.34 26.32
C PRO A 2 12.92 3.21 25.30
N ASP A 3 12.86 1.98 25.80
CA ASP A 3 12.68 0.79 24.98
C ASP A 3 11.42 0.99 24.11
N LEU A 4 11.63 1.17 22.82
CA LEU A 4 10.57 1.10 21.84
C LEU A 4 10.08 -0.35 21.85
N LEU A 5 9.12 -0.65 22.70
CA LEU A 5 8.38 -1.90 22.63
C LEU A 5 7.56 -1.87 21.33
N LEU A 6 8.24 -2.21 20.25
CA LEU A 6 7.58 -2.50 18.98
C LEU A 6 6.69 -3.72 19.24
N PRO A 7 5.39 -3.65 18.95
CA PRO A 7 4.53 -4.82 19.06
C PRO A 7 5.10 -5.90 18.13
N GLN A 8 5.68 -6.92 18.72
CA GLN A 8 6.11 -8.10 17.97
C GLN A 8 4.86 -8.84 17.54
N VAL A 9 4.71 -8.93 16.24
CA VAL A 9 3.64 -9.70 15.64
C VAL A 9 4.08 -11.13 15.52
N ASP A 10 3.36 -11.99 16.21
CA ASP A 10 3.54 -13.43 16.07
C ASP A 10 3.19 -13.83 14.62
N LEU A 11 4.18 -14.33 13.90
CA LEU A 11 4.07 -14.76 12.50
C LEU A 11 3.32 -16.09 12.33
N GLN A 12 2.67 -16.58 13.37
CA GLN A 12 1.85 -17.80 13.30
C GLN A 12 0.55 -17.48 12.55
N SER A 13 0.59 -17.79 11.41
CA SER A 13 -0.09 -18.29 10.29
C SER A 13 -1.58 -18.66 10.44
N ASP A 14 -2.44 -17.72 10.69
CA ASP A 14 -3.78 -17.87 10.15
C ASP A 14 -3.84 -17.09 8.84
N GLN A 15 -3.88 -17.80 7.72
CA GLN A 15 -4.09 -17.20 6.42
C GLN A 15 -5.47 -16.53 6.43
N VAL A 16 -5.47 -15.22 6.49
CA VAL A 16 -6.72 -14.46 6.50
C VAL A 16 -7.12 -14.18 5.05
N PRO A 17 -8.33 -14.56 4.65
CA PRO A 17 -8.79 -14.31 3.29
C PRO A 17 -8.89 -12.80 3.00
N VAL A 18 -8.64 -12.41 1.74
CA VAL A 18 -8.79 -11.01 1.30
C VAL A 18 -10.20 -10.47 1.55
N SER A 19 -11.21 -11.35 1.59
CA SER A 19 -12.58 -10.96 1.91
C SER A 19 -12.74 -10.28 3.27
N SER A 20 -11.82 -10.50 4.20
CA SER A 20 -11.82 -9.78 5.49
C SER A 20 -11.56 -8.29 5.36
N LEU A 21 -10.99 -7.82 4.24
CA LEU A 21 -10.80 -6.41 3.93
C LEU A 21 -11.86 -5.85 2.96
N ALA A 22 -12.87 -6.65 2.60
CA ALA A 22 -13.88 -6.23 1.62
C ALA A 22 -14.64 -4.95 2.03
N ASP A 23 -14.83 -4.75 3.33
CA ASP A 23 -15.47 -3.53 3.85
C ASP A 23 -14.52 -2.32 3.91
N LEU A 24 -13.22 -2.55 3.84
CA LEU A 24 -12.20 -1.51 3.97
C LEU A 24 -11.62 -1.08 2.62
N LEU A 25 -11.60 -1.99 1.65
CA LEU A 25 -11.05 -1.73 0.31
C LEU A 25 -12.17 -1.50 -0.70
N PRO A 26 -11.98 -0.54 -1.62
CA PRO A 26 -12.89 -0.37 -2.75
C PRO A 26 -13.01 -1.64 -3.59
N SER A 27 -14.19 -1.88 -4.16
CA SER A 27 -14.50 -3.05 -4.97
C SER A 27 -13.55 -3.24 -6.17
N LEU A 28 -13.05 -2.14 -6.74
CA LEU A 28 -12.05 -2.18 -7.81
C LEU A 28 -10.75 -2.86 -7.36
N LEU A 29 -10.28 -2.57 -6.15
CA LEU A 29 -9.05 -3.15 -5.62
C LEU A 29 -9.26 -4.62 -5.22
N THR A 30 -10.38 -4.97 -4.62
CA THR A 30 -10.69 -6.36 -4.27
C THR A 30 -10.84 -7.23 -5.51
N ALA A 31 -11.49 -6.72 -6.56
CA ALA A 31 -11.58 -7.40 -7.85
C ALA A 31 -10.21 -7.58 -8.50
N ARG A 32 -9.34 -6.57 -8.42
CA ARG A 32 -7.97 -6.67 -8.95
C ARG A 32 -7.15 -7.71 -8.18
N LEU A 33 -7.22 -7.73 -6.87
CA LEU A 33 -6.56 -8.75 -6.05
C LEU A 33 -6.95 -10.17 -6.48
N ALA A 34 -8.24 -10.40 -6.69
CA ALA A 34 -8.73 -11.70 -7.18
C ALA A 34 -8.16 -12.05 -8.56
N ARG A 35 -8.09 -11.09 -9.49
CA ARG A 35 -7.50 -11.29 -10.83
C ARG A 35 -6.02 -11.60 -10.79
N GLU A 36 -5.29 -10.98 -9.86
CA GLU A 36 -3.86 -11.23 -9.64
C GLU A 36 -3.59 -12.52 -8.82
N GLY A 37 -4.63 -13.28 -8.48
CA GLY A 37 -4.52 -14.54 -7.76
C GLY A 37 -4.22 -14.38 -6.27
N VAL A 38 -4.41 -13.18 -5.71
CA VAL A 38 -4.22 -12.92 -4.29
C VAL A 38 -5.51 -13.27 -3.54
N SER A 39 -5.52 -14.41 -2.90
CA SER A 39 -6.68 -14.91 -2.13
C SER A 39 -6.55 -14.70 -0.63
N HIS A 40 -5.33 -14.62 -0.13
CA HIS A 40 -5.03 -14.48 1.29
C HIS A 40 -4.03 -13.37 1.55
N LEU A 41 -4.11 -12.81 2.75
CA LEU A 41 -3.21 -11.75 3.21
C LEU A 41 -2.04 -12.33 3.98
N PHE A 42 -0.86 -11.80 3.72
CA PHE A 42 0.29 -12.02 4.59
C PHE A 42 0.12 -11.27 5.93
N PRO A 43 0.77 -11.71 7.01
CA PRO A 43 0.66 -11.07 8.33
C PRO A 43 0.92 -9.56 8.32
N VAL A 44 1.94 -9.09 7.59
CA VAL A 44 2.26 -7.67 7.47
C VAL A 44 1.11 -6.88 6.80
N GLN A 45 0.48 -7.44 5.78
CA GLN A 45 -0.65 -6.81 5.09
C GLN A 45 -1.86 -6.69 6.00
N ARG A 46 -2.19 -7.77 6.71
CA ARG A 46 -3.31 -7.82 7.65
C ARG A 46 -3.21 -6.77 8.74
N GLN A 47 -2.01 -6.42 9.18
CA GLN A 47 -1.80 -5.45 10.24
C GLN A 47 -1.66 -4.02 9.75
N VAL A 48 -0.93 -3.83 8.66
CA VAL A 48 -0.60 -2.49 8.16
C VAL A 48 -1.77 -1.87 7.41
N ILE A 49 -2.48 -2.65 6.57
CA ILE A 49 -3.55 -2.11 5.72
C ILE A 49 -4.67 -1.45 6.53
N PRO A 50 -5.31 -2.13 7.51
CA PRO A 50 -6.38 -1.51 8.28
C PRO A 50 -5.91 -0.27 9.06
N ARG A 51 -4.69 -0.32 9.59
CA ARG A 51 -4.11 0.78 10.35
C ARG A 51 -3.89 2.03 9.48
N LEU A 52 -3.31 1.87 8.30
CA LEU A 52 -3.11 2.98 7.36
C LEU A 52 -4.44 3.56 6.86
N LEU A 53 -5.43 2.72 6.59
CA LEU A 53 -6.77 3.18 6.19
C LEU A 53 -7.46 3.96 7.30
N SER A 54 -7.35 3.49 8.54
CA SER A 54 -7.86 4.21 9.71
C SER A 54 -7.20 5.58 9.87
N LEU A 55 -5.88 5.66 9.70
CA LEU A 55 -5.13 6.93 9.79
C LEU A 55 -5.49 7.89 8.65
N ALA A 56 -5.74 7.39 7.45
CA ALA A 56 -6.14 8.19 6.31
C ALA A 56 -7.52 8.84 6.47
N SER A 57 -8.37 8.29 7.32
CA SER A 57 -9.71 8.83 7.63
C SER A 57 -9.71 9.86 8.76
N LEU A 58 -8.58 10.07 9.44
CA LEU A 58 -8.48 11.08 10.48
C LEU A 58 -8.59 12.49 9.89
N THR A 59 -9.22 13.38 10.65
CA THR A 59 -9.45 14.76 10.23
C THR A 59 -8.15 15.55 10.10
N PRO A 60 -8.09 16.57 9.21
CA PRO A 60 -6.85 17.29 8.84
C PRO A 60 -6.21 18.13 9.95
N ARG A 61 -6.72 18.08 11.17
CA ARG A 61 -6.22 18.91 12.28
C ARG A 61 -4.95 18.40 12.95
N LEU A 62 -4.64 17.10 12.80
CA LEU A 62 -3.41 16.51 13.32
C LEU A 62 -2.82 15.62 12.24
N PRO A 63 -1.52 15.76 11.93
CA PRO A 63 -0.87 14.83 11.04
C PRO A 63 -0.94 13.41 11.64
N PRO A 64 -1.24 12.37 10.82
CA PRO A 64 -1.23 11.01 11.31
C PRO A 64 0.20 10.62 11.76
N PRO A 65 0.34 9.76 12.78
CA PRO A 65 1.64 9.26 13.18
C PRO A 65 2.30 8.44 12.08
N ASP A 66 3.63 8.48 12.04
CA ASP A 66 4.41 7.63 11.16
C ASP A 66 4.28 6.15 11.54
N ILE A 67 4.41 5.28 10.54
CA ILE A 67 4.44 3.83 10.75
C ILE A 67 5.78 3.30 10.22
N CYS A 68 6.51 2.59 11.07
CA CYS A 68 7.70 1.85 10.70
C CYS A 68 7.38 0.35 10.65
N VAL A 69 7.71 -0.29 9.53
CA VAL A 69 7.44 -1.70 9.31
C VAL A 69 8.73 -2.43 9.00
N SER A 70 9.06 -3.42 9.82
CA SER A 70 10.17 -4.34 9.59
C SER A 70 9.62 -5.74 9.32
N ALA A 71 9.91 -6.27 8.16
CA ALA A 71 9.48 -7.59 7.74
C ALA A 71 10.46 -8.16 6.70
N PRO A 72 10.66 -9.51 6.66
CA PRO A 72 11.60 -10.12 5.73
C PRO A 72 11.19 -9.91 4.26
N THR A 73 12.17 -10.09 3.36
CA THR A 73 11.93 -10.11 1.91
C THR A 73 10.91 -11.18 1.57
N GLY A 74 9.98 -10.87 0.65
CA GLY A 74 8.91 -11.80 0.26
C GLY A 74 7.73 -11.88 1.23
N SER A 75 7.66 -11.02 2.24
CA SER A 75 6.56 -10.97 3.22
C SER A 75 5.33 -10.16 2.76
N GLY A 76 5.33 -9.64 1.52
CA GLY A 76 4.20 -8.88 0.98
C GLY A 76 4.16 -7.41 1.38
N LYS A 77 5.28 -6.82 1.77
CA LYS A 77 5.36 -5.40 2.18
C LYS A 77 4.83 -4.42 1.13
N THR A 78 5.09 -4.70 -0.14
CA THR A 78 4.69 -3.79 -1.23
C THR A 78 3.19 -3.57 -1.27
N LEU A 79 2.38 -4.61 -1.24
CA LEU A 79 0.92 -4.48 -1.20
C LEU A 79 0.43 -3.86 0.12
N ALA A 80 1.16 -4.04 1.21
CA ALA A 80 0.81 -3.46 2.51
C ALA A 80 0.76 -1.93 2.49
N PHE A 81 1.52 -1.26 1.62
CA PHE A 81 1.43 0.19 1.44
C PHE A 81 0.72 0.61 0.15
N VAL A 82 0.81 -0.16 -0.92
CA VAL A 82 0.15 0.16 -2.21
C VAL A 82 -1.38 0.21 -2.04
N LEU A 83 -1.97 -0.81 -1.45
CA LEU A 83 -3.42 -0.91 -1.30
C LEU A 83 -4.03 0.21 -0.46
N PRO A 84 -3.51 0.56 0.72
CA PRO A 84 -4.05 1.68 1.49
C PRO A 84 -3.90 3.02 0.79
N ILE A 85 -2.78 3.26 0.12
CA ILE A 85 -2.57 4.49 -0.66
C ILE A 85 -3.65 4.62 -1.74
N LEU A 86 -3.82 3.59 -2.56
CA LEU A 86 -4.81 3.61 -3.63
C LEU A 86 -6.25 3.71 -3.09
N ALA A 87 -6.56 3.00 -2.02
CA ALA A 87 -7.88 3.04 -1.40
C ALA A 87 -8.20 4.44 -0.85
N SER A 88 -7.25 5.09 -0.20
CA SER A 88 -7.44 6.44 0.36
C SER A 88 -7.56 7.54 -0.71
N LEU A 89 -7.04 7.30 -1.91
CA LEU A 89 -7.03 8.27 -3.01
C LEU A 89 -8.17 8.08 -4.00
N GLN A 90 -8.91 7.00 -3.93
CA GLN A 90 -10.07 6.78 -4.80
C GLN A 90 -11.12 7.88 -4.61
N GLY A 91 -11.71 8.34 -5.73
CA GLY A 91 -12.68 9.45 -5.72
C GLY A 91 -12.05 10.85 -5.70
N ARG A 92 -10.73 10.98 -5.73
CA ARG A 92 -10.04 12.27 -5.85
C ARG A 92 -10.06 12.75 -7.30
N LEU A 93 -10.72 13.87 -7.55
CA LEU A 93 -10.90 14.42 -8.90
C LEU A 93 -9.83 15.45 -9.28
N VAL A 94 -9.19 16.09 -8.29
CA VAL A 94 -8.19 17.12 -8.56
C VAL A 94 -6.83 16.48 -8.84
N PRO A 95 -6.27 16.66 -10.05
CA PRO A 95 -4.97 16.11 -10.42
C PRO A 95 -3.84 16.88 -9.72
N ARG A 96 -3.19 16.21 -8.76
CA ARG A 96 -1.99 16.69 -8.09
C ARG A 96 -1.27 15.49 -7.45
N VAL A 97 0.00 15.67 -7.10
CA VAL A 97 0.75 14.66 -6.36
C VAL A 97 0.10 14.45 -4.99
N ARG A 98 -0.28 13.21 -4.70
CA ARG A 98 -0.96 12.81 -3.46
C ARG A 98 -0.14 11.84 -2.62
N ALA A 99 0.72 11.06 -3.28
CA ALA A 99 1.57 10.10 -2.63
C ALA A 99 2.94 10.08 -3.31
N LEU A 100 3.98 9.83 -2.55
CA LEU A 100 5.34 9.68 -3.02
C LEU A 100 5.94 8.42 -2.41
N ALA A 101 6.39 7.49 -3.25
CA ALA A 101 7.13 6.31 -2.84
C ALA A 101 8.61 6.50 -3.19
N VAL A 102 9.48 6.50 -2.19
CA VAL A 102 10.93 6.63 -2.36
C VAL A 102 11.58 5.27 -2.14
N LEU A 103 12.40 4.86 -3.10
CA LEU A 103 13.01 3.53 -3.15
C LEU A 103 14.52 3.65 -3.36
N PRO A 104 15.32 2.73 -2.80
CA PRO A 104 16.77 2.86 -2.79
C PRO A 104 17.43 2.58 -4.15
N THR A 105 16.77 1.85 -5.05
CA THR A 105 17.33 1.48 -6.36
C THR A 105 16.31 1.66 -7.47
N GLN A 106 16.81 1.82 -8.71
CA GLN A 106 15.96 1.92 -9.90
C GLN A 106 15.16 0.64 -10.13
N ASP A 107 15.75 -0.52 -9.90
CA ASP A 107 15.07 -1.82 -10.08
C ASP A 107 13.90 -1.96 -9.12
N LEU A 108 14.07 -1.59 -7.85
CA LEU A 108 12.97 -1.58 -6.87
C LEU A 108 11.91 -0.54 -7.22
N ALA A 109 12.32 0.63 -7.69
CA ALA A 109 11.38 1.65 -8.15
C ALA A 109 10.53 1.15 -9.31
N LEU A 110 11.14 0.47 -10.27
CA LEU A 110 10.43 -0.13 -11.40
C LEU A 110 9.47 -1.25 -10.96
N GLN A 111 9.90 -2.10 -10.03
CA GLN A 111 9.04 -3.16 -9.49
C GLN A 111 7.80 -2.57 -8.79
N VAL A 112 7.99 -1.59 -7.93
CA VAL A 112 6.89 -0.93 -7.21
C VAL A 112 6.00 -0.14 -8.17
N TYR A 113 6.58 0.52 -9.17
CA TYR A 113 5.82 1.18 -10.23
C TYR A 113 4.88 0.22 -10.97
N LYS A 114 5.36 -0.98 -11.32
CA LYS A 114 4.52 -2.02 -11.96
C LYS A 114 3.36 -2.44 -11.07
N VAL A 115 3.60 -2.62 -9.78
CA VAL A 115 2.54 -2.96 -8.83
C VAL A 115 1.50 -1.85 -8.75
N PHE A 116 1.91 -0.60 -8.56
CA PHE A 116 0.98 0.54 -8.58
C PHE A 116 0.19 0.61 -9.88
N SER A 117 0.86 0.47 -11.03
CA SER A 117 0.21 0.52 -12.34
C SER A 117 -0.85 -0.56 -12.50
N THR A 118 -0.56 -1.79 -12.08
CA THR A 118 -1.51 -2.91 -12.11
C THR A 118 -2.76 -2.61 -11.28
N TYR A 119 -2.59 -2.10 -10.08
CA TYR A 119 -3.72 -1.83 -9.17
C TYR A 119 -4.42 -0.50 -9.42
N CYS A 120 -3.81 0.43 -10.17
CA CYS A 120 -4.45 1.66 -10.64
C CYS A 120 -5.32 1.46 -11.88
N GLU A 121 -5.16 0.37 -12.60
CA GLU A 121 -5.87 0.14 -13.86
C GLU A 121 -7.40 0.15 -13.66
N GLY A 122 -8.07 0.94 -14.46
CA GLY A 122 -9.51 1.17 -14.34
C GLY A 122 -9.91 2.28 -13.34
N SER A 123 -8.95 2.91 -12.68
CA SER A 123 -9.18 4.06 -11.80
C SER A 123 -8.82 5.39 -12.47
N VAL A 124 -9.19 6.51 -11.84
CA VAL A 124 -8.77 7.85 -12.28
C VAL A 124 -7.34 8.20 -11.86
N LEU A 125 -6.72 7.37 -11.03
CA LEU A 125 -5.38 7.60 -10.51
C LEU A 125 -4.32 7.33 -11.56
N LYS A 126 -3.26 8.13 -11.54
CA LYS A 126 -2.09 7.98 -12.43
C LYS A 126 -0.84 7.81 -11.60
N VAL A 127 0.02 6.93 -12.05
CA VAL A 127 1.32 6.66 -11.45
C VAL A 127 2.41 7.15 -12.39
N LYS A 128 3.44 7.79 -11.85
CA LYS A 128 4.63 8.18 -12.61
C LYS A 128 5.87 7.63 -11.94
N LEU A 129 6.77 7.10 -12.76
CA LEU A 129 8.08 6.66 -12.32
C LEU A 129 9.09 7.79 -12.60
N LEU A 130 9.88 8.13 -11.58
CA LEU A 130 10.99 9.06 -11.67
C LEU A 130 12.29 8.31 -11.37
N THR A 131 13.18 8.24 -12.32
CA THR A 131 14.51 7.66 -12.16
C THR A 131 15.58 8.64 -12.58
N GLY A 132 16.76 8.62 -11.91
CA GLY A 132 17.86 9.50 -12.29
C GLY A 132 18.41 9.10 -13.65
N GLY A 133 18.35 9.99 -14.64
CA GLY A 133 18.99 9.83 -15.94
C GLY A 133 18.07 9.66 -17.16
N GLU A 134 16.76 9.52 -17.01
CA GLU A 134 15.83 9.47 -18.14
C GLU A 134 14.52 10.22 -17.89
N SER A 135 13.94 10.66 -19.03
CA SER A 135 12.68 11.39 -19.07
C SER A 135 11.54 10.65 -18.33
N VAL A 136 10.71 11.43 -17.68
CA VAL A 136 9.48 10.99 -17.01
C VAL A 136 8.68 10.06 -17.93
N VAL A 137 8.62 8.79 -17.60
CA VAL A 137 7.72 7.84 -18.24
C VAL A 137 6.33 8.02 -17.65
N GLY A 138 5.43 8.48 -18.43
CA GLY A 138 4.05 8.77 -18.02
C GLY A 138 3.04 7.91 -18.74
#